data_36b5e21aee124580f24b8819af430828
#
_entry.id   36b5e21aee124580f24b8819af430828
#
_cell.length_a   1.000
_cell.length_b   1.000
_cell.length_c   1.000
_cell.angle_alpha   90.00
_cell.angle_beta   90.00
_cell.angle_gamma   90.00
#
_symmetry.space_group_name_H-M   'P 1'
#
loop_
_entity.id
_entity.type
_entity.pdbx_description
1 polymer ?
#
loop_
_entity_poly.entity_id
_entity_poly.type
_entity_poly.pdbx_seq_one_letter_code
_entity_poly.pdbx_strand_id
1 'polypeptide(L)'
;MANAYETWARALRSWATDPTATLDDLPPITAESFNPTVHRRLLKHIERALSIADNRWSETLTNLPATADYHEFERWWLTTRNNLARRMHLCNHPGLPDEIRSTLLSDAQTRIGNWQHHIESILRRSSVAGELPTATEQRIYDLVRSTPLTAVLDPTYGTATRLTHALEQS
;
A
#
# COMPACT_ATOMS: atom_id res chain seq x y z
N MET A 1 20.47 15.25 -20.75
CA MET A 1 20.00 14.98 -19.37
C MET A 1 18.52 14.74 -19.39
N ALA A 2 18.06 13.66 -18.79
CA ALA A 2 16.63 13.49 -18.55
C ALA A 2 16.17 14.58 -17.58
N ASN A 3 15.10 15.26 -17.88
CA ASN A 3 14.55 16.26 -16.99
C ASN A 3 13.89 15.57 -15.76
N ALA A 4 13.76 16.28 -14.65
CA ALA A 4 13.20 15.71 -13.42
C ALA A 4 11.79 15.11 -13.65
N TYR A 5 10.96 15.72 -14.49
CA TYR A 5 9.66 15.21 -14.86
C TYR A 5 9.74 13.83 -15.55
N GLU A 6 10.63 13.69 -16.52
CA GLU A 6 10.82 12.41 -17.23
C GLU A 6 11.33 11.31 -16.31
N THR A 7 12.20 11.68 -15.37
CA THR A 7 12.71 10.76 -14.34
C THR A 7 11.58 10.27 -13.45
N TRP A 8 10.74 11.16 -12.95
CA TRP A 8 9.55 10.80 -12.17
C TRP A 8 8.54 9.97 -12.97
N ALA A 9 8.23 10.38 -14.19
CA ALA A 9 7.27 9.68 -15.03
C ALA A 9 7.71 8.24 -15.36
N ARG A 10 9.00 8.04 -15.58
CA ARG A 10 9.59 6.70 -15.80
C ARG A 10 9.56 5.85 -14.53
N ALA A 11 9.97 6.42 -13.41
CA ALA A 11 9.97 5.74 -12.11
C ALA A 11 8.55 5.31 -11.70
N LEU A 12 7.56 6.16 -11.88
CA LEU A 12 6.15 5.84 -11.58
C LEU A 12 5.59 4.72 -12.46
N ARG A 13 5.94 4.69 -13.75
CA ARG A 13 5.54 3.58 -14.64
C ARG A 13 6.16 2.26 -14.20
N SER A 14 7.43 2.27 -13.87
CA SER A 14 8.13 1.09 -13.35
C SER A 14 7.53 0.64 -12.03
N TRP A 15 7.32 1.55 -11.10
CA TRP A 15 6.70 1.27 -9.80
C TRP A 15 5.30 0.65 -9.92
N ALA A 16 4.49 1.12 -10.86
CA ALA A 16 3.13 0.61 -11.07
C ALA A 16 3.10 -0.81 -11.63
N THR A 17 4.11 -1.19 -12.42
CA THR A 17 4.14 -2.46 -13.15
C THR A 17 5.05 -3.52 -12.53
N ASP A 18 6.07 -3.11 -11.79
CA ASP A 18 7.04 -3.98 -11.16
C ASP A 18 6.98 -3.83 -9.62
N PRO A 19 6.56 -4.88 -8.89
CA PRO A 19 6.48 -4.83 -7.43
C PRO A 19 7.84 -4.70 -6.73
N THR A 20 8.95 -4.91 -7.43
CA THR A 20 10.31 -4.75 -6.90
C THR A 20 10.91 -3.37 -7.16
N ALA A 21 10.31 -2.57 -8.03
CA ALA A 21 10.78 -1.23 -8.34
C ALA A 21 10.67 -0.30 -7.14
N THR A 22 11.70 0.50 -6.91
CA THR A 22 11.76 1.50 -5.85
C THR A 22 11.64 2.92 -6.41
N LEU A 23 11.34 3.86 -5.54
CA LEU A 23 11.27 5.30 -5.85
C LEU A 23 12.41 6.07 -5.18
N ASP A 24 13.51 5.38 -4.91
CA ASP A 24 14.69 5.98 -4.32
C ASP A 24 15.39 6.92 -5.32
N ASP A 25 16.12 7.89 -4.81
CA ASP A 25 16.94 8.82 -5.58
C ASP A 25 16.22 9.68 -6.62
N LEU A 26 14.91 9.93 -6.42
CA LEU A 26 14.19 10.85 -7.28
C LEU A 26 14.48 12.31 -6.93
N PRO A 27 14.66 13.17 -7.95
CA PRO A 27 14.88 14.59 -7.70
C PRO A 27 13.65 15.23 -7.04
N PRO A 28 13.86 16.19 -6.12
CA PRO A 28 12.74 16.89 -5.50
C PRO A 28 11.96 17.71 -6.54
N ILE A 29 10.66 17.75 -6.38
CA ILE A 29 9.77 18.58 -7.19
C ILE A 29 9.69 19.94 -6.51
N THR A 30 10.32 20.93 -7.12
CA THR A 30 10.30 22.31 -6.65
C THR A 30 9.54 23.21 -7.61
N ALA A 31 9.07 24.36 -7.12
CA ALA A 31 8.39 25.36 -7.96
C ALA A 31 9.28 25.86 -9.12
N GLU A 32 10.61 25.84 -8.94
CA GLU A 32 11.58 26.22 -9.97
C GLU A 32 11.74 25.16 -11.06
N SER A 33 11.58 23.90 -10.69
CA SER A 33 11.73 22.75 -11.61
C SER A 33 10.48 22.45 -12.41
N PHE A 34 9.31 22.87 -11.93
CA PHE A 34 8.02 22.51 -12.50
C PHE A 34 7.06 23.69 -12.52
N ASN A 35 6.59 24.05 -13.70
CA ASN A 35 5.47 24.98 -13.82
C ASN A 35 4.13 24.29 -13.47
N PRO A 36 3.03 25.05 -13.28
CA PRO A 36 1.73 24.47 -12.90
C PRO A 36 1.19 23.40 -13.86
N THR A 37 1.54 23.48 -15.14
CA THR A 37 1.13 22.50 -16.15
C THR A 37 1.87 21.19 -15.97
N VAL A 38 3.15 21.23 -15.68
CA VAL A 38 3.98 20.06 -15.42
C VAL A 38 3.59 19.40 -14.09
N HIS A 39 3.29 20.19 -13.07
CA HIS A 39 2.74 19.68 -11.80
C HIS A 39 1.46 18.86 -12.01
N ARG A 40 0.51 19.41 -12.77
CA ARG A 40 -0.73 18.69 -13.07
C ARG A 40 -0.52 17.40 -13.85
N ARG A 41 0.41 17.39 -14.79
CA ARG A 41 0.77 16.18 -15.54
C ARG A 41 1.41 15.13 -14.63
N LEU A 42 2.29 15.53 -13.74
CA LEU A 42 2.92 14.63 -12.80
C LEU A 42 1.90 14.05 -11.81
N LEU A 43 0.99 14.87 -11.28
CA LEU A 43 -0.09 14.39 -10.42
C LEU A 43 -0.94 13.32 -11.13
N LYS A 44 -1.26 13.52 -12.40
CA LYS A 44 -1.96 12.50 -13.22
C LYS A 44 -1.17 11.20 -13.36
N HIS A 45 0.15 11.27 -13.49
CA HIS A 45 0.98 10.07 -13.50
C HIS A 45 0.96 9.35 -12.15
N ILE A 46 0.99 10.08 -11.04
CA ILE A 46 0.88 9.53 -9.69
C ILE A 46 -0.49 8.85 -9.51
N GLU A 47 -1.57 9.55 -9.83
CA GLU A 47 -2.93 9.01 -9.74
C GLU A 47 -3.11 7.75 -10.59
N ARG A 48 -2.55 7.74 -11.81
CA ARG A 48 -2.58 6.57 -12.68
C ARG A 48 -1.80 5.39 -12.10
N ALA A 49 -0.62 5.64 -11.55
CA ALA A 49 0.20 4.60 -10.90
C ALA A 49 -0.53 4.00 -9.70
N LEU A 50 -1.14 4.84 -8.86
CA LEU A 50 -1.95 4.41 -7.73
C LEU A 50 -3.18 3.63 -8.18
N SER A 51 -3.86 4.06 -9.24
CA SER A 51 -5.02 3.35 -9.80
C SER A 51 -4.67 1.96 -10.30
N ILE A 52 -3.53 1.79 -10.98
CA ILE A 52 -3.04 0.49 -11.42
C ILE A 52 -2.76 -0.42 -10.21
N ALA A 53 -2.11 0.10 -9.18
CA ALA A 53 -1.86 -0.64 -7.94
C ALA A 53 -3.16 -1.04 -7.23
N ASP A 54 -4.13 -0.13 -7.16
CA ASP A 54 -5.45 -0.37 -6.56
C ASP A 54 -6.27 -1.42 -7.31
N ASN A 55 -6.23 -1.42 -8.63
CA ASN A 55 -6.91 -2.42 -9.44
C ASN A 55 -6.35 -3.83 -9.19
N ARG A 56 -5.04 -3.99 -9.14
CA ARG A 56 -4.41 -5.26 -8.78
C ARG A 56 -4.81 -5.72 -7.39
N TRP A 57 -4.87 -4.80 -6.46
CA TRP A 57 -5.27 -5.11 -5.10
C TRP A 57 -6.73 -5.53 -5.02
N SER A 58 -7.62 -4.87 -5.75
CA SER A 58 -9.04 -5.23 -5.86
C SER A 58 -9.24 -6.62 -6.46
N GLU A 59 -8.46 -7.00 -7.46
CA GLU A 59 -8.44 -8.36 -8.01
C GLU A 59 -8.03 -9.38 -6.94
N THR A 60 -7.03 -9.07 -6.14
CA THR A 60 -6.59 -9.93 -5.02
C THR A 60 -7.68 -10.07 -3.96
N LEU A 61 -8.44 -9.01 -3.67
CA LEU A 61 -9.58 -9.05 -2.75
C LEU A 61 -10.70 -9.97 -3.23
N THR A 62 -10.98 -9.96 -4.53
CA THR A 62 -12.00 -10.82 -5.12
C THR A 62 -11.65 -12.30 -4.93
N ASN A 63 -10.37 -12.61 -4.89
CA ASN A 63 -9.83 -13.95 -4.68
C ASN A 63 -9.41 -14.17 -3.21
N LEU A 64 -10.00 -13.46 -2.27
CA LEU A 64 -9.72 -13.63 -0.84
C LEU A 64 -9.87 -15.11 -0.47
N PRO A 65 -8.84 -15.77 0.07
CA PRO A 65 -8.90 -17.18 0.41
C PRO A 65 -9.74 -17.42 1.67
N ALA A 66 -11.05 -17.22 1.55
CA ALA A 66 -12.00 -17.38 2.65
C ALA A 66 -12.07 -18.83 3.16
N THR A 67 -11.71 -19.79 2.31
CA THR A 67 -11.66 -21.23 2.62
C THR A 67 -10.23 -21.77 2.78
N ALA A 68 -9.25 -20.89 2.68
CA ALA A 68 -7.84 -21.26 2.80
C ALA A 68 -7.47 -21.63 4.24
N ASP A 69 -6.38 -22.37 4.39
CA ASP A 69 -5.79 -22.55 5.68
C ASP A 69 -5.22 -21.21 6.23
N TYR A 70 -4.98 -21.17 7.54
CA TYR A 70 -4.47 -19.98 8.20
C TYR A 70 -3.15 -19.48 7.59
N HIS A 71 -2.25 -20.35 7.20
CA HIS A 71 -0.94 -19.98 6.65
C HIS A 71 -1.04 -19.34 5.27
N GLU A 72 -1.97 -19.78 4.43
CA GLU A 72 -2.24 -19.12 3.15
C GLU A 72 -2.81 -17.72 3.37
N PHE A 73 -3.74 -17.56 4.30
CA PHE A 73 -4.29 -16.27 4.66
C PHE A 73 -3.22 -15.35 5.23
N GLU A 74 -2.38 -15.84 6.13
CA GLU A 74 -1.28 -15.07 6.74
C GLU A 74 -0.30 -14.55 5.68
N ARG A 75 0.10 -15.40 4.73
CA ARG A 75 0.96 -14.98 3.61
C ARG A 75 0.31 -13.93 2.74
N TRP A 76 -0.96 -14.11 2.40
CA TRP A 76 -1.73 -13.13 1.63
C TRP A 76 -1.86 -11.80 2.39
N TRP A 77 -2.14 -11.85 3.68
CA TRP A 77 -2.26 -10.69 4.54
C TRP A 77 -0.96 -9.90 4.63
N LEU A 78 0.15 -10.59 4.85
CA LEU A 78 1.48 -9.97 4.89
C LEU A 78 1.85 -9.32 3.55
N THR A 79 1.62 -10.00 2.43
CA THR A 79 1.86 -9.47 1.09
C THR A 79 1.03 -8.22 0.83
N THR A 80 -0.24 -8.24 1.22
CA THR A 80 -1.15 -7.10 1.11
C THR A 80 -0.64 -5.90 1.91
N ARG A 81 -0.23 -6.11 3.15
CA ARG A 81 0.34 -5.05 3.98
C ARG A 81 1.63 -4.47 3.40
N ASN A 82 2.50 -5.31 2.85
CA ASN A 82 3.73 -4.85 2.20
C ASN A 82 3.43 -4.01 0.95
N ASN A 83 2.44 -4.40 0.17
CA ASN A 83 2.01 -3.61 -1.00
C ASN A 83 1.43 -2.25 -0.58
N LEU A 84 0.65 -2.21 0.49
CA LEU A 84 0.13 -0.95 1.02
C LEU A 84 1.22 -0.07 1.65
N ALA A 85 2.20 -0.67 2.33
CA ALA A 85 3.37 0.07 2.83
C ALA A 85 4.16 0.70 1.68
N ARG A 86 4.31 -0.01 0.58
CA ARG A 86 4.94 0.49 -0.65
C ARG A 86 4.14 1.68 -1.24
N ARG A 87 2.81 1.61 -1.23
CA ARG A 87 1.94 2.72 -1.61
C ARG A 87 2.15 3.94 -0.71
N MET A 88 2.22 3.72 0.60
CA MET A 88 2.46 4.80 1.56
C MET A 88 3.83 5.46 1.38
N HIS A 89 4.82 4.69 0.99
CA HIS A 89 6.14 5.21 0.65
C HIS A 89 6.08 6.21 -0.53
N LEU A 90 5.30 5.91 -1.56
CA LEU A 90 5.03 6.87 -2.64
C LEU A 90 4.30 8.11 -2.13
N CYS A 91 3.20 7.94 -1.40
CA CYS A 91 2.38 9.04 -0.90
C CYS A 91 3.14 10.00 0.02
N ASN A 92 4.12 9.49 0.75
CA ASN A 92 4.94 10.26 1.70
C ASN A 92 6.36 10.55 1.16
N HIS A 93 6.56 10.44 -0.13
CA HIS A 93 7.88 10.63 -0.71
C HIS A 93 8.41 12.05 -0.46
N PRO A 94 9.65 12.22 0.07
CA PRO A 94 10.18 13.53 0.45
C PRO A 94 10.41 14.46 -0.75
N GLY A 95 10.50 13.94 -1.96
CA GLY A 95 10.59 14.72 -3.20
C GLY A 95 9.28 15.35 -3.64
N LEU A 96 8.13 14.99 -3.06
CA LEU A 96 6.84 15.56 -3.39
C LEU A 96 6.59 16.85 -2.60
N PRO A 97 5.91 17.86 -3.20
CA PRO A 97 5.45 19.05 -2.48
C PRO A 97 4.50 18.67 -1.34
N ASP A 98 4.52 19.45 -0.26
CA ASP A 98 3.71 19.20 0.94
C ASP A 98 2.22 19.12 0.65
N GLU A 99 1.68 19.96 -0.24
CA GLU A 99 0.27 19.95 -0.63
C GLU A 99 -0.11 18.62 -1.31
N ILE A 100 0.75 18.12 -2.21
CA ILE A 100 0.51 16.84 -2.91
C ILE A 100 0.58 15.69 -1.90
N ARG A 101 1.60 15.66 -1.03
CA ARG A 101 1.71 14.63 0.02
C ARG A 101 0.49 14.62 0.93
N SER A 102 0.07 15.78 1.40
CA SER A 102 -1.10 15.91 2.29
C SER A 102 -2.37 15.35 1.65
N THR A 103 -2.60 15.67 0.37
CA THR A 103 -3.75 15.16 -0.37
C THR A 103 -3.68 13.65 -0.57
N LEU A 104 -2.53 13.11 -0.98
CA LEU A 104 -2.33 11.68 -1.18
C LEU A 104 -2.44 10.89 0.12
N LEU A 105 -1.93 11.41 1.24
CA LEU A 105 -2.02 10.79 2.55
C LEU A 105 -3.47 10.75 3.05
N SER A 106 -4.22 11.83 2.89
CA SER A 106 -5.65 11.89 3.25
C SER A 106 -6.48 10.89 2.45
N ASP A 107 -6.25 10.79 1.14
CA ASP A 107 -6.92 9.83 0.27
C ASP A 107 -6.55 8.38 0.65
N ALA A 108 -5.28 8.11 0.89
CA ALA A 108 -4.80 6.80 1.32
C ALA A 108 -5.42 6.38 2.65
N GLN A 109 -5.51 7.28 3.61
CA GLN A 109 -6.12 7.03 4.91
C GLN A 109 -7.58 6.59 4.77
N THR A 110 -8.35 7.29 3.95
CA THR A 110 -9.75 6.95 3.68
C THR A 110 -9.89 5.60 2.99
N ARG A 111 -9.10 5.35 1.95
CA ARG A 111 -9.16 4.09 1.18
C ARG A 111 -8.74 2.90 1.98
N ILE A 112 -7.63 2.98 2.70
CA ILE A 112 -7.12 1.87 3.53
C ILE A 112 -8.08 1.56 4.67
N GLY A 113 -8.69 2.57 5.29
CA GLY A 113 -9.75 2.39 6.28
C GLY A 113 -10.96 1.65 5.71
N ASN A 114 -11.40 2.02 4.50
CA ASN A 114 -12.50 1.35 3.82
C ASN A 114 -12.17 -0.11 3.48
N TRP A 115 -10.96 -0.39 3.04
CA TRP A 115 -10.51 -1.75 2.75
C TRP A 115 -10.44 -2.62 4.00
N GLN A 116 -9.93 -2.09 5.11
CA GLN A 116 -9.95 -2.79 6.40
C GLN A 116 -11.38 -3.20 6.78
N HIS A 117 -12.29 -2.25 6.71
CA HIS A 117 -13.70 -2.49 7.03
C HIS A 117 -14.36 -3.51 6.08
N HIS A 118 -14.03 -3.45 4.79
CA HIS A 118 -14.54 -4.40 3.80
C HIS A 118 -14.07 -5.83 4.06
N ILE A 119 -12.79 -6.03 4.39
CA ILE A 119 -12.24 -7.33 4.74
C ILE A 119 -12.89 -7.89 6.01
N GLU A 120 -13.04 -7.08 7.04
CA GLU A 120 -13.74 -7.49 8.27
C GLU A 120 -15.18 -7.91 8.00
N SER A 121 -15.85 -7.21 7.09
CA SER A 121 -17.22 -7.54 6.66
C SER A 121 -17.29 -8.88 5.90
N ILE A 122 -16.33 -9.16 5.01
CA ILE A 122 -16.24 -10.45 4.32
C ILE A 122 -16.02 -11.59 5.32
N LEU A 123 -15.09 -11.43 6.25
CA LEU A 123 -14.80 -12.44 7.26
C LEU A 123 -16.02 -12.74 8.14
N ARG A 124 -16.78 -11.71 8.54
CA ARG A 124 -18.02 -11.91 9.30
C ARG A 124 -19.06 -12.72 8.52
N ARG A 125 -19.19 -12.45 7.22
CA ARG A 125 -20.15 -13.20 6.38
C ARG A 125 -19.73 -14.65 6.23
N SER A 126 -18.46 -14.92 6.03
CA SER A 126 -17.91 -16.28 5.96
C SER A 126 -18.09 -17.03 7.28
N SER A 127 -17.95 -16.35 8.41
CA SER A 127 -18.22 -16.89 9.74
C SER A 127 -19.68 -17.33 9.91
N VAL A 128 -20.60 -16.46 9.58
CA VAL A 128 -22.05 -16.76 9.67
C VAL A 128 -22.44 -17.91 8.73
N ALA A 129 -21.80 -18.03 7.57
CA ALA A 129 -22.02 -19.12 6.62
C ALA A 129 -21.39 -20.46 7.06
N GLY A 130 -20.53 -20.46 8.10
CA GLY A 130 -19.85 -21.68 8.56
C GLY A 130 -18.80 -22.22 7.59
N GLU A 131 -18.25 -21.38 6.73
CA GLU A 131 -17.29 -21.76 5.68
C GLU A 131 -15.88 -22.09 6.22
N LEU A 132 -15.58 -21.68 7.45
CA LEU A 132 -14.30 -21.88 8.10
C LEU A 132 -14.44 -22.69 9.39
N PRO A 133 -13.48 -23.57 9.73
CA PRO A 133 -13.38 -24.14 11.06
C PRO A 133 -13.24 -23.05 12.12
N THR A 134 -13.93 -23.15 13.23
CA THR A 134 -14.01 -22.12 14.29
C THR A 134 -12.61 -21.69 14.79
N ALA A 135 -11.69 -22.63 14.94
CA ALA A 135 -10.32 -22.33 15.38
C ALA A 135 -9.53 -21.54 14.34
N THR A 136 -9.64 -21.88 13.06
CA THR A 136 -9.01 -21.16 11.95
C THR A 136 -9.59 -19.75 11.82
N GLU A 137 -10.91 -19.62 11.91
CA GLU A 137 -11.62 -18.35 11.88
C GLU A 137 -11.13 -17.43 12.99
N GLN A 138 -11.02 -17.90 14.22
CA GLN A 138 -10.56 -17.11 15.35
C GLN A 138 -9.11 -16.61 15.12
N ARG A 139 -8.22 -17.47 14.61
CA ARG A 139 -6.84 -17.07 14.29
C ARG A 139 -6.77 -16.01 13.21
N ILE A 140 -7.59 -16.10 12.17
CA ILE A 140 -7.69 -15.09 11.09
C ILE A 140 -8.20 -13.76 11.66
N TYR A 141 -9.23 -13.78 12.48
CA TYR A 141 -9.74 -12.59 13.15
C TYR A 141 -8.68 -11.92 14.03
N ASP A 142 -7.96 -12.71 14.82
CA ASP A 142 -6.92 -12.21 15.71
C ASP A 142 -5.76 -11.59 14.89
N LEU A 143 -5.38 -12.21 13.77
CA LEU A 143 -4.40 -11.66 12.85
C LEU A 143 -4.84 -10.30 12.27
N VAL A 144 -6.03 -10.22 11.72
CA VAL A 144 -6.58 -9.00 11.11
C VAL A 144 -6.70 -7.87 12.12
N ARG A 145 -7.07 -8.16 13.35
CA ARG A 145 -7.20 -7.16 14.42
C ARG A 145 -5.87 -6.73 15.01
N SER A 146 -4.94 -7.64 15.21
CA SER A 146 -3.63 -7.34 15.78
C SER A 146 -2.69 -6.66 14.79
N THR A 147 -2.89 -6.89 13.51
CA THR A 147 -2.09 -6.31 12.42
C THR A 147 -2.98 -5.67 11.35
N PRO A 148 -3.77 -4.63 11.69
CA PRO A 148 -4.70 -4.02 10.76
C PRO A 148 -3.98 -3.38 9.56
N LEU A 149 -4.67 -3.27 8.42
CA LEU A 149 -4.14 -2.56 7.26
C LEU A 149 -3.79 -1.11 7.57
N THR A 150 -4.56 -0.47 8.45
CA THR A 150 -4.33 0.91 8.88
C THR A 150 -3.00 1.12 9.60
N ALA A 151 -2.35 0.07 10.08
CA ALA A 151 -1.01 0.18 10.67
C ALA A 151 0.04 0.71 9.69
N VAL A 152 -0.14 0.51 8.38
CA VAL A 152 0.77 1.04 7.35
C VAL A 152 0.72 2.56 7.22
N LEU A 153 -0.31 3.21 7.78
CA LEU A 153 -0.43 4.67 7.83
C LEU A 153 0.53 5.30 8.84
N ASP A 154 1.04 4.53 9.79
CA ASP A 154 2.04 4.99 10.74
C ASP A 154 3.37 5.26 10.02
N PRO A 155 3.94 6.47 10.11
CA PRO A 155 5.23 6.81 9.47
C PRO A 155 6.39 5.92 9.91
N THR A 156 6.29 5.30 11.08
CA THR A 156 7.30 4.38 11.63
C THR A 156 7.12 2.93 11.16
N TYR A 157 6.04 2.64 10.42
CA TYR A 157 5.81 1.32 9.86
C TYR A 157 6.94 0.93 8.89
N GLY A 158 7.58 -0.10 9.06
CA GLY A 158 8.73 -0.55 8.27
C GLY A 158 10.09 -0.22 8.89
N THR A 159 10.19 0.79 9.74
CA THR A 159 11.40 1.04 10.53
C THR A 159 11.53 0.00 11.65
N ALA A 160 10.44 -0.28 12.33
CA ALA A 160 10.37 -1.33 13.34
C ALA A 160 10.63 -2.73 12.76
N THR A 161 10.10 -3.02 11.58
CA THR A 161 10.32 -4.31 10.89
C THR A 161 11.78 -4.52 10.51
N ARG A 162 12.49 -3.47 10.07
CA ARG A 162 13.94 -3.53 9.78
C ARG A 162 14.77 -3.78 11.04
N LEU A 163 14.39 -3.19 12.16
CA LEU A 163 15.08 -3.38 13.45
C LEU A 163 14.87 -4.81 13.97
N THR A 164 13.68 -5.37 13.84
CA THR A 164 13.39 -6.74 14.26
C THR A 164 14.19 -7.76 13.44
N HIS A 165 14.26 -7.60 12.12
CA HIS A 165 15.08 -8.45 11.26
C HIS A 165 16.58 -8.33 11.54
N ALA A 166 17.06 -7.14 11.88
CA ALA A 166 18.47 -6.94 12.25
C ALA A 166 18.83 -7.60 13.58
N LEU A 167 17.89 -7.66 14.53
CA LEU A 167 18.07 -8.31 15.83
C LEU A 167 17.97 -9.84 15.77
N GLU A 168 17.18 -10.37 14.84
CA GLU A 168 17.07 -11.82 14.61
C GLU A 168 18.26 -12.42 13.86
N GLN A 169 19.07 -11.59 13.20
CA GLN A 169 20.28 -12.00 12.47
C GLN A 169 21.59 -11.77 13.27
N SER A 170 21.49 -11.28 14.49
CA SER A 170 22.63 -11.05 15.39
C SER A 170 22.68 -12.11 16.48
#